data_3f6718513cf5e83de4e84f1973ecb451
#
_entry.id   3f6718513cf5e83de4e84f1973ecb451
#
_cell.length_a   1.000
_cell.length_b   1.000
_cell.length_c   1.000
_cell.angle_alpha   90.00
_cell.angle_beta   90.00
_cell.angle_gamma   90.00
#
_symmetry.space_group_name_H-M   'P 1'
#
loop_
_entity.id
_entity.type
_entity.pdbx_description
1 polymer ?
#
loop_
_entity_poly.entity_id
_entity_poly.type
_entity_poly.pdbx_seq_one_letter_code
_entity_poly.pdbx_strand_id
1 'polypeptide(L)'
;NLSLVLVDTSVAFFSGDNENDNNQAYTHAAALRELSLLPGKPAVLVNCHPASGAAKDMTRDSCVPRGGSAFLNEIDTNLMVWSDGALAELHWMRKKRGPDFAPISFEYKPVNVMHQGVEFQTIVAEHVDEDRVRYIRTKHRELDARVLWVLYNNPNGTFRDWCHDSGLVIRSGKKAGEAHLSGITRILERLKKYKLAEHTDRDGWILTAKGKEEAKDIR
;
A
#
# COMPACT_ATOMS: atom_id res chain seq x y z
N ASN A 1 -25.06 -20.12 -14.07
CA ASN A 1 -25.18 -19.75 -12.67
C ASN A 1 -24.07 -18.76 -12.33
N LEU A 2 -24.45 -17.63 -11.71
CA LEU A 2 -23.51 -16.61 -11.25
C LEU A 2 -22.88 -17.06 -9.93
N SER A 3 -21.56 -17.10 -9.84
CA SER A 3 -20.84 -17.56 -8.63
C SER A 3 -20.14 -16.41 -7.90
N LEU A 4 -19.80 -15.33 -8.61
CA LEU A 4 -19.11 -14.16 -8.05
C LEU A 4 -19.62 -12.89 -8.72
N VAL A 5 -19.83 -11.84 -7.92
CA VAL A 5 -20.01 -10.44 -8.36
C VAL A 5 -18.86 -9.63 -7.83
N LEU A 6 -18.16 -8.93 -8.70
CA LEU A 6 -17.10 -8.00 -8.34
C LEU A 6 -17.57 -6.57 -8.60
N VAL A 7 -17.55 -5.73 -7.57
CA VAL A 7 -17.88 -4.30 -7.65
C VAL A 7 -16.61 -3.48 -7.47
N ASP A 8 -16.18 -2.78 -8.52
CA ASP A 8 -14.97 -1.97 -8.53
C ASP A 8 -15.27 -0.57 -9.10
N THR A 9 -15.40 0.40 -8.26
CA THR A 9 -15.35 0.45 -6.79
C THR A 9 -16.72 0.76 -6.22
N SER A 10 -16.94 0.55 -4.91
CA SER A 10 -18.19 0.87 -4.21
C SER A 10 -18.71 2.28 -4.54
N VAL A 11 -17.83 3.29 -4.52
CA VAL A 11 -18.19 4.69 -4.76
C VAL A 11 -18.74 4.95 -6.18
N ALA A 12 -18.34 4.17 -7.16
CA ALA A 12 -18.83 4.31 -8.54
C ALA A 12 -20.33 3.97 -8.70
N PHE A 13 -20.87 3.22 -7.73
CA PHE A 13 -22.28 2.79 -7.70
C PHE A 13 -23.05 3.43 -6.55
N PHE A 14 -22.45 4.37 -5.83
CA PHE A 14 -23.10 5.07 -4.74
C PHE A 14 -24.13 6.07 -5.27
N SER A 15 -25.38 5.90 -4.87
CA SER A 15 -26.51 6.71 -5.34
C SER A 15 -26.90 7.87 -4.40
N GLY A 16 -26.22 7.99 -3.25
CA GLY A 16 -26.45 9.06 -2.27
C GLY A 16 -25.64 10.32 -2.58
N ASP A 17 -25.93 11.39 -1.85
CA ASP A 17 -25.24 12.68 -1.98
C ASP A 17 -23.97 12.77 -1.12
N ASN A 18 -23.86 11.94 -0.06
CA ASN A 18 -22.76 11.99 0.88
C ASN A 18 -22.37 10.57 1.37
N GLU A 19 -21.27 10.06 0.86
CA GLU A 19 -20.73 8.74 1.22
C GLU A 19 -20.29 8.61 2.71
N ASN A 20 -20.17 9.73 3.43
CA ASN A 20 -19.83 9.75 4.86
C ASN A 20 -21.08 9.81 5.75
N ASP A 21 -22.28 9.94 5.18
CA ASP A 21 -23.53 9.84 5.93
C ASP A 21 -23.84 8.38 6.25
N ASN A 22 -24.02 8.09 7.54
CA ASN A 22 -24.21 6.71 8.01
C ASN A 22 -25.47 6.04 7.44
N ASN A 23 -26.56 6.78 7.26
CA ASN A 23 -27.81 6.21 6.73
C ASN A 23 -27.68 5.89 5.24
N GLN A 24 -27.06 6.80 4.47
CA GLN A 24 -26.81 6.58 3.04
C GLN A 24 -25.81 5.45 2.82
N ALA A 25 -24.74 5.38 3.62
CA ALA A 25 -23.77 4.30 3.59
C ALA A 25 -24.39 2.93 3.94
N TYR A 26 -25.27 2.90 4.94
CA TYR A 26 -26.05 1.71 5.29
C TYR A 26 -26.94 1.25 4.12
N THR A 27 -27.73 2.16 3.55
CA THR A 27 -28.64 1.87 2.43
C THR A 27 -27.87 1.33 1.22
N HIS A 28 -26.72 1.94 0.91
CA HIS A 28 -25.85 1.49 -0.17
C HIS A 28 -25.29 0.07 0.10
N ALA A 29 -24.77 -0.19 1.30
CA ALA A 29 -24.25 -1.50 1.67
C ALA A 29 -25.34 -2.58 1.66
N ALA A 30 -26.57 -2.26 2.12
CA ALA A 30 -27.69 -3.16 2.04
C ALA A 30 -28.08 -3.51 0.60
N ALA A 31 -28.10 -2.52 -0.31
CA ALA A 31 -28.34 -2.76 -1.74
C ALA A 31 -27.25 -3.64 -2.37
N LEU A 32 -25.98 -3.44 -2.02
CA LEU A 32 -24.89 -4.32 -2.48
C LEU A 32 -25.05 -5.75 -1.95
N ARG A 33 -25.51 -5.89 -0.71
CA ARG A 33 -25.78 -7.21 -0.11
C ARG A 33 -26.90 -7.96 -0.84
N GLU A 34 -27.92 -7.28 -1.37
CA GLU A 34 -28.99 -7.92 -2.14
C GLU A 34 -28.46 -8.64 -3.37
N LEU A 35 -27.31 -8.26 -3.92
CA LEU A 35 -26.66 -8.98 -5.02
C LEU A 35 -26.35 -10.44 -4.67
N SER A 36 -26.16 -10.76 -3.39
CA SER A 36 -25.95 -12.15 -2.94
C SER A 36 -27.22 -13.03 -3.03
N LEU A 37 -28.38 -12.41 -3.22
CA LEU A 37 -29.66 -13.11 -3.39
C LEU A 37 -29.97 -13.44 -4.86
N LEU A 38 -29.16 -13.00 -5.80
CA LEU A 38 -29.31 -13.32 -7.21
C LEU A 38 -29.28 -14.85 -7.45
N PRO A 39 -29.89 -15.34 -8.58
CA PRO A 39 -29.84 -16.73 -8.93
C PRO A 39 -28.42 -17.29 -8.96
N GLY A 40 -28.17 -18.33 -8.17
CA GLY A 40 -26.84 -18.90 -7.93
C GLY A 40 -26.21 -18.51 -6.60
N LYS A 41 -26.81 -17.52 -5.89
CA LYS A 41 -26.31 -16.99 -4.60
C LYS A 41 -24.82 -16.67 -4.64
N PRO A 42 -24.39 -15.75 -5.54
CA PRO A 42 -22.99 -15.46 -5.74
C PRO A 42 -22.34 -14.87 -4.48
N ALA A 43 -21.04 -15.10 -4.32
CA ALA A 43 -20.23 -14.25 -3.45
C ALA A 43 -20.17 -12.82 -4.03
N VAL A 44 -20.24 -11.81 -3.16
CA VAL A 44 -20.14 -10.40 -3.58
C VAL A 44 -18.87 -9.80 -2.99
N LEU A 45 -17.93 -9.43 -3.85
CA LEU A 45 -16.68 -8.76 -3.47
C LEU A 45 -16.73 -7.31 -3.90
N VAL A 46 -16.62 -6.41 -2.94
CA VAL A 46 -16.72 -4.96 -3.15
C VAL A 46 -15.41 -4.27 -2.81
N ASN A 47 -14.78 -3.64 -3.80
CA ASN A 47 -13.61 -2.81 -3.57
C ASN A 47 -14.04 -1.45 -3.01
N CYS A 48 -13.47 -1.09 -1.86
CA CYS A 48 -13.73 0.17 -1.18
C CYS A 48 -12.45 0.97 -0.99
N HIS A 49 -12.52 2.29 -1.17
CA HIS A 49 -11.45 3.17 -0.71
C HIS A 49 -11.54 3.34 0.80
N PRO A 50 -10.39 3.39 1.50
CA PRO A 50 -10.38 3.70 2.93
C PRO A 50 -10.87 5.14 3.17
N ALA A 51 -11.44 5.38 4.34
CA ALA A 51 -11.79 6.72 4.78
C ALA A 51 -10.54 7.62 4.80
N SER A 52 -10.65 8.88 4.36
CA SER A 52 -9.51 9.80 4.20
C SER A 52 -8.72 10.06 5.50
N GLY A 53 -9.36 9.93 6.67
CA GLY A 53 -8.70 9.99 7.98
C GLY A 53 -7.78 8.80 8.25
N ALA A 54 -8.12 7.62 7.77
CA ALA A 54 -7.35 6.40 7.98
C ALA A 54 -5.94 6.46 7.35
N ALA A 55 -5.80 7.18 6.23
CA ALA A 55 -4.51 7.38 5.58
C ALA A 55 -3.53 8.25 6.39
N LYS A 56 -4.04 9.09 7.31
CA LYS A 56 -3.21 9.95 8.17
C LYS A 56 -2.59 9.20 9.34
N ASP A 57 -3.33 8.28 9.93
CA ASP A 57 -2.87 7.54 11.10
C ASP A 57 -1.94 6.37 10.73
N MET A 58 -1.91 5.99 9.45
CA MET A 58 -1.01 4.97 8.89
C MET A 58 -1.00 3.65 9.67
N THR A 59 -2.11 3.32 10.34
CA THR A 59 -2.28 2.06 11.06
C THR A 59 -3.26 1.15 10.32
N ARG A 60 -3.01 -0.15 10.34
CA ARG A 60 -3.91 -1.13 9.72
C ARG A 60 -5.30 -1.09 10.33
N ASP A 61 -5.39 -0.93 11.65
CA ASP A 61 -6.64 -0.96 12.39
C ASP A 61 -7.54 0.24 12.11
N SER A 62 -6.98 1.36 11.65
CA SER A 62 -7.71 2.56 11.26
C SER A 62 -8.24 2.50 9.83
N CYS A 63 -7.80 1.53 9.01
CA CYS A 63 -8.25 1.38 7.64
C CYS A 63 -9.66 0.76 7.58
N VAL A 64 -10.67 1.63 7.60
CA VAL A 64 -12.07 1.27 7.41
C VAL A 64 -12.57 1.85 6.08
N PRO A 65 -13.52 1.19 5.40
CA PRO A 65 -14.14 1.76 4.20
C PRO A 65 -14.85 3.07 4.52
N ARG A 66 -15.03 3.91 3.52
CA ARG A 66 -15.90 5.09 3.62
C ARG A 66 -17.32 4.65 4.02
N GLY A 67 -18.00 5.47 4.83
CA GLY A 67 -19.22 5.04 5.50
C GLY A 67 -19.00 4.29 6.83
N GLY A 68 -17.75 4.00 7.17
CA GLY A 68 -17.31 3.55 8.49
C GLY A 68 -18.05 2.31 9.02
N SER A 69 -18.52 2.40 10.26
CA SER A 69 -19.22 1.30 10.94
C SER A 69 -20.56 0.91 10.31
N ALA A 70 -21.25 1.87 9.69
CA ALA A 70 -22.55 1.60 9.05
C ALA A 70 -22.36 0.64 7.86
N PHE A 71 -21.37 0.88 7.01
CA PHE A 71 -21.02 -0.03 5.92
C PHE A 71 -20.54 -1.39 6.44
N LEU A 72 -19.64 -1.40 7.44
CA LEU A 72 -19.10 -2.64 8.01
C LEU A 72 -20.16 -3.54 8.66
N ASN A 73 -21.30 -2.97 9.12
CA ASN A 73 -22.36 -3.75 9.74
C ASN A 73 -23.10 -4.64 8.74
N GLU A 74 -23.11 -4.27 7.46
CA GLU A 74 -23.83 -5.00 6.41
C GLU A 74 -22.99 -6.05 5.69
N ILE A 75 -21.67 -6.09 5.91
CA ILE A 75 -20.78 -7.07 5.26
C ILE A 75 -20.51 -8.28 6.14
N ASP A 76 -20.22 -9.41 5.54
CA ASP A 76 -19.87 -10.64 6.25
C ASP A 76 -18.41 -10.67 6.67
N THR A 77 -17.52 -10.02 5.88
CA THR A 77 -16.09 -9.97 6.16
C THR A 77 -15.45 -8.70 5.60
N ASN A 78 -14.35 -8.28 6.21
CA ASN A 78 -13.53 -7.17 5.74
C ASN A 78 -12.10 -7.66 5.48
N LEU A 79 -11.67 -7.50 4.24
CA LEU A 79 -10.30 -7.78 3.81
C LEU A 79 -9.61 -6.45 3.51
N MET A 80 -8.35 -6.32 3.90
CA MET A 80 -7.56 -5.15 3.61
C MET A 80 -6.30 -5.52 2.86
N VAL A 81 -6.04 -4.84 1.75
CA VAL A 81 -4.75 -4.88 1.09
C VAL A 81 -3.89 -3.74 1.62
N TRP A 82 -2.79 -4.10 2.23
CA TRP A 82 -1.79 -3.16 2.72
C TRP A 82 -0.50 -3.28 1.93
N SER A 83 0.04 -2.16 1.44
CA SER A 83 1.32 -2.16 0.73
C SER A 83 2.30 -1.21 1.39
N ASP A 84 3.53 -1.68 1.60
CA ASP A 84 4.66 -0.87 2.07
C ASP A 84 5.62 -0.48 0.91
N GLY A 85 5.19 -0.71 -0.31
CA GLY A 85 5.92 -0.41 -1.53
C GLY A 85 6.78 -1.57 -2.06
N ALA A 86 7.10 -2.57 -1.23
CA ALA A 86 7.83 -3.76 -1.63
C ALA A 86 6.92 -4.98 -1.75
N LEU A 87 6.03 -5.11 -0.78
CA LEU A 87 5.06 -6.18 -0.67
C LEU A 87 3.66 -5.60 -0.56
N ALA A 88 2.69 -6.30 -1.08
CA ALA A 88 1.29 -6.15 -0.73
C ALA A 88 0.88 -7.33 0.13
N GLU A 89 0.13 -7.08 1.18
CA GLU A 89 -0.37 -8.09 2.09
C GLU A 89 -1.88 -8.00 2.18
N LEU A 90 -2.56 -9.13 1.97
CA LEU A 90 -4.00 -9.27 2.21
C LEU A 90 -4.22 -9.68 3.66
N HIS A 91 -4.88 -8.84 4.42
CA HIS A 91 -5.17 -9.03 5.83
C HIS A 91 -6.64 -9.28 6.07
N TRP A 92 -6.96 -10.20 6.98
CA TRP A 92 -8.27 -10.38 7.56
C TRP A 92 -8.46 -9.38 8.70
N MET A 93 -9.31 -8.38 8.51
CA MET A 93 -9.42 -7.26 9.45
C MET A 93 -10.45 -7.47 10.54
N ARG A 94 -11.59 -8.03 10.21
CA ARG A 94 -12.64 -8.33 11.17
C ARG A 94 -13.36 -9.60 10.79
N LYS A 95 -13.43 -10.49 11.77
CA LYS A 95 -14.12 -11.75 11.64
C LYS A 95 -15.56 -11.57 12.06
N LYS A 96 -16.48 -11.57 11.10
CA LYS A 96 -17.91 -11.74 11.39
C LYS A 96 -18.33 -13.17 11.13
N ARG A 97 -17.84 -13.80 10.06
CA ARG A 97 -18.16 -15.19 9.68
C ARG A 97 -16.93 -15.87 9.08
N GLY A 98 -16.82 -17.18 9.31
CA GLY A 98 -15.75 -18.02 8.75
C GLY A 98 -14.47 -18.10 9.57
N PRO A 99 -13.55 -18.95 9.16
CA PRO A 99 -12.25 -19.13 9.79
C PRO A 99 -11.31 -17.96 9.47
N ASP A 100 -10.43 -17.68 10.41
CA ASP A 100 -9.33 -16.74 10.27
C ASP A 100 -8.21 -17.30 9.40
N PHE A 101 -7.41 -16.43 8.79
CA PHE A 101 -6.20 -16.84 8.06
C PHE A 101 -5.05 -15.86 8.31
N ALA A 102 -3.82 -16.37 8.20
CA ALA A 102 -2.62 -15.54 8.27
C ALA A 102 -2.56 -14.58 7.07
N PRO A 103 -1.93 -13.40 7.20
CA PRO A 103 -1.75 -12.49 6.08
C PRO A 103 -1.11 -13.19 4.88
N ILE A 104 -1.65 -12.94 3.70
CA ILE A 104 -1.14 -13.48 2.43
C ILE A 104 -0.33 -12.40 1.74
N SER A 105 0.94 -12.67 1.47
CA SER A 105 1.88 -11.72 0.89
C SER A 105 2.03 -11.88 -0.61
N PHE A 106 2.12 -10.76 -1.31
CA PHE A 106 2.28 -10.69 -2.76
C PHE A 106 3.40 -9.71 -3.15
N GLU A 107 4.13 -10.06 -4.22
CA GLU A 107 5.05 -9.16 -4.90
C GLU A 107 4.40 -8.69 -6.21
N TYR A 108 4.51 -7.41 -6.53
CA TYR A 108 4.07 -6.89 -7.83
C TYR A 108 5.17 -7.06 -8.87
N LYS A 109 4.86 -7.79 -9.94
CA LYS A 109 5.79 -8.03 -11.04
C LYS A 109 5.26 -7.46 -12.36
N PRO A 110 6.07 -6.65 -13.06
CA PRO A 110 5.74 -6.29 -14.43
C PRO A 110 5.87 -7.52 -15.34
N VAL A 111 4.86 -7.75 -16.16
CA VAL A 111 4.85 -8.81 -17.16
C VAL A 111 4.45 -8.25 -18.52
N ASN A 112 5.03 -8.79 -19.58
CA ASN A 112 4.61 -8.48 -20.94
C ASN A 112 3.53 -9.47 -21.36
N VAL A 113 2.42 -8.95 -21.87
CA VAL A 113 1.26 -9.72 -22.32
C VAL A 113 0.98 -9.41 -23.77
N MET A 114 0.70 -10.45 -24.55
CA MET A 114 0.22 -10.31 -25.93
C MET A 114 -1.31 -10.38 -25.96
N HIS A 115 -1.96 -9.38 -26.53
CA HIS A 115 -3.39 -9.40 -26.80
C HIS A 115 -3.65 -8.91 -28.22
N GLN A 116 -4.33 -9.70 -29.02
CA GLN A 116 -4.65 -9.41 -30.43
C GLN A 116 -3.44 -8.96 -31.27
N GLY A 117 -2.26 -9.56 -31.03
CA GLY A 117 -1.02 -9.22 -31.73
C GLY A 117 -0.30 -7.95 -31.24
N VAL A 118 -0.81 -7.29 -30.21
CA VAL A 118 -0.18 -6.12 -29.58
C VAL A 118 0.45 -6.54 -28.24
N GLU A 119 1.74 -6.23 -28.08
CA GLU A 119 2.44 -6.41 -26.82
C GLU A 119 2.23 -5.19 -25.92
N PHE A 120 1.85 -5.43 -24.67
CA PHE A 120 1.76 -4.38 -23.65
C PHE A 120 2.29 -4.90 -22.30
N GLN A 121 2.80 -3.99 -21.49
CA GLN A 121 3.25 -4.30 -20.15
C GLN A 121 2.10 -4.08 -19.15
N THR A 122 1.90 -5.06 -18.26
CA THR A 122 0.99 -4.96 -17.13
C THR A 122 1.68 -5.40 -15.84
N ILE A 123 0.98 -5.30 -14.72
CA ILE A 123 1.48 -5.72 -13.41
C ILE A 123 0.61 -6.86 -12.91
N VAL A 124 1.25 -7.91 -12.43
CA VAL A 124 0.58 -9.02 -11.74
C VAL A 124 1.01 -9.08 -10.29
N ALA A 125 0.09 -9.47 -9.41
CA ALA A 125 0.39 -9.80 -8.02
C ALA A 125 0.70 -11.30 -7.95
N GLU A 126 1.92 -11.64 -7.52
CA GLU A 126 2.35 -13.02 -7.36
C GLU A 126 2.52 -13.33 -5.87
N HIS A 127 1.89 -14.43 -5.43
CA HIS A 127 2.04 -14.89 -4.06
C HIS A 127 3.51 -15.20 -3.74
N VAL A 128 3.95 -14.81 -2.57
CA VAL A 128 5.31 -15.06 -2.09
C VAL A 128 5.27 -15.77 -0.73
N ASP A 129 6.19 -16.72 -0.56
CA ASP A 129 6.37 -17.44 0.69
C ASP A 129 7.08 -16.61 1.78
N GLU A 130 7.16 -17.13 2.98
CA GLU A 130 7.77 -16.45 4.12
C GLU A 130 9.26 -16.16 3.92
N ASP A 131 9.99 -17.04 3.25
CA ASP A 131 11.43 -16.84 3.00
C ASP A 131 11.65 -15.69 2.02
N ARG A 132 10.83 -15.59 0.98
CA ARG A 132 10.84 -14.47 0.05
C ARG A 132 10.43 -13.16 0.72
N VAL A 133 9.42 -13.17 1.59
CA VAL A 133 9.01 -12.02 2.40
C VAL A 133 10.17 -11.54 3.26
N ARG A 134 10.86 -12.46 3.97
CA ARG A 134 12.03 -12.15 4.80
C ARG A 134 13.15 -11.52 3.98
N TYR A 135 13.48 -12.11 2.83
CA TYR A 135 14.50 -11.57 1.91
C TYR A 135 14.18 -10.14 1.46
N ILE A 136 12.95 -9.89 0.99
CA ILE A 136 12.52 -8.57 0.51
C ILE A 136 12.60 -7.54 1.63
N ARG A 137 12.11 -7.87 2.83
CA ARG A 137 12.16 -6.98 4.00
C ARG A 137 13.58 -6.67 4.45
N THR A 138 14.47 -7.66 4.45
CA THR A 138 15.89 -7.45 4.78
C THR A 138 16.55 -6.50 3.78
N LYS A 139 16.37 -6.74 2.49
CA LYS A 139 16.88 -5.88 1.42
C LYS A 139 16.39 -4.44 1.52
N HIS A 140 15.14 -4.24 1.92
CA HIS A 140 14.59 -2.91 2.16
C HIS A 140 15.24 -2.23 3.36
N ARG A 141 15.46 -2.95 4.46
CA ARG A 141 16.17 -2.41 5.64
C ARG A 141 17.60 -1.98 5.29
N GLU A 142 18.32 -2.78 4.53
CA GLU A 142 19.67 -2.42 4.07
C GLU A 142 19.68 -1.15 3.20
N LEU A 143 18.67 -0.97 2.35
CA LEU A 143 18.55 0.22 1.53
C LEU A 143 18.18 1.46 2.37
N ASP A 144 17.26 1.31 3.31
CA ASP A 144 16.88 2.36 4.26
C ASP A 144 18.09 2.78 5.11
N ALA A 145 18.87 1.82 5.59
CA ALA A 145 20.10 2.07 6.34
C ALA A 145 21.12 2.85 5.50
N ARG A 146 21.33 2.47 4.24
CA ARG A 146 22.24 3.21 3.34
C ARG A 146 21.78 4.65 3.12
N VAL A 147 20.49 4.88 2.89
CA VAL A 147 19.96 6.24 2.72
C VAL A 147 20.10 7.03 4.03
N LEU A 148 19.82 6.41 5.18
CA LEU A 148 19.98 7.04 6.50
C LEU A 148 21.45 7.48 6.72
N TRP A 149 22.39 6.60 6.40
CA TRP A 149 23.82 6.89 6.46
C TRP A 149 24.24 8.04 5.53
N VAL A 150 23.73 8.06 4.30
CA VAL A 150 24.02 9.11 3.31
C VAL A 150 23.49 10.46 3.80
N LEU A 151 22.26 10.53 4.31
CA LEU A 151 21.72 11.76 4.91
C LEU A 151 22.55 12.26 6.09
N TYR A 152 23.10 11.34 6.90
CA TYR A 152 23.96 11.69 8.02
C TYR A 152 25.27 12.34 7.56
N ASN A 153 25.90 11.80 6.54
CA ASN A 153 27.21 12.26 6.04
C ASN A 153 27.09 13.43 5.04
N ASN A 154 25.97 13.56 4.36
CA ASN A 154 25.70 14.61 3.37
C ASN A 154 24.32 15.26 3.60
N PRO A 155 24.12 15.96 4.73
CA PRO A 155 22.81 16.50 5.10
C PRO A 155 22.30 17.60 4.16
N ASN A 156 23.19 18.24 3.41
CA ASN A 156 22.86 19.32 2.47
C ASN A 156 22.84 18.85 1.00
N GLY A 157 22.93 17.54 0.77
CA GLY A 157 22.89 16.93 -0.55
C GLY A 157 21.51 17.10 -1.21
N THR A 158 21.51 16.99 -2.54
CA THR A 158 20.27 16.93 -3.31
C THR A 158 19.73 15.49 -3.34
N PHE A 159 18.48 15.30 -3.74
CA PHE A 159 17.93 13.97 -3.97
C PHE A 159 18.76 13.13 -4.95
N ARG A 160 19.38 13.77 -5.94
CA ARG A 160 20.26 13.10 -6.91
C ARG A 160 21.53 12.62 -6.23
N ASP A 161 22.15 13.47 -5.41
CA ASP A 161 23.36 13.12 -4.67
C ASP A 161 23.06 11.93 -3.74
N TRP A 162 21.98 12.01 -2.96
CA TRP A 162 21.59 10.93 -2.06
C TRP A 162 21.27 9.62 -2.80
N CYS A 163 20.68 9.69 -4.01
CA CYS A 163 20.47 8.52 -4.84
C CYS A 163 21.79 7.88 -5.27
N HIS A 164 22.74 8.68 -5.76
CA HIS A 164 24.05 8.18 -6.22
C HIS A 164 24.85 7.62 -5.05
N ASP A 165 24.95 8.36 -3.95
CA ASP A 165 25.73 7.97 -2.77
C ASP A 165 25.15 6.71 -2.09
N SER A 166 23.83 6.50 -2.11
CA SER A 166 23.19 5.28 -1.58
C SER A 166 23.14 4.13 -2.58
N GLY A 167 23.55 4.35 -3.84
CA GLY A 167 23.44 3.35 -4.92
C GLY A 167 22.00 3.12 -5.39
N LEU A 168 21.10 4.09 -5.14
CA LEU A 168 19.70 4.06 -5.57
C LEU A 168 19.57 4.61 -6.99
N VAL A 169 20.06 3.83 -7.97
CA VAL A 169 20.02 4.19 -9.39
C VAL A 169 19.16 3.23 -10.19
N ILE A 170 18.65 3.70 -11.32
CA ILE A 170 17.87 2.88 -12.25
C ILE A 170 18.82 1.83 -12.88
N ARG A 171 18.44 0.54 -12.76
CA ARG A 171 19.34 -0.57 -13.11
C ARG A 171 19.27 -1.01 -14.58
N SER A 172 18.19 -0.65 -15.29
CA SER A 172 17.97 -1.13 -16.66
C SER A 172 17.19 -0.12 -17.51
N GLY A 173 17.22 -0.31 -18.84
CA GLY A 173 16.53 0.54 -19.80
C GLY A 173 17.32 1.79 -20.19
N LYS A 174 16.68 2.70 -20.93
CA LYS A 174 17.29 3.94 -21.45
C LYS A 174 17.83 4.89 -20.39
N LYS A 175 17.37 4.74 -19.14
CA LYS A 175 17.74 5.57 -17.98
C LYS A 175 18.63 4.85 -16.98
N ALA A 176 19.25 3.73 -17.40
CA ALA A 176 20.17 3.00 -16.52
C ALA A 176 21.31 3.93 -16.04
N GLY A 177 21.58 3.92 -14.73
CA GLY A 177 22.55 4.79 -14.09
C GLY A 177 22.01 6.14 -13.60
N GLU A 178 20.82 6.57 -14.06
CA GLU A 178 20.19 7.80 -13.52
C GLU A 178 19.68 7.59 -12.09
N ALA A 179 19.60 8.68 -11.33
CA ALA A 179 19.07 8.72 -9.97
C ALA A 179 17.60 8.26 -9.93
N HIS A 180 17.28 7.33 -9.02
CA HIS A 180 15.92 6.81 -8.85
C HIS A 180 15.10 7.68 -7.89
N LEU A 181 14.69 8.88 -8.33
CA LEU A 181 14.07 9.91 -7.50
C LEU A 181 12.80 9.45 -6.78
N SER A 182 11.93 8.72 -7.44
CA SER A 182 10.72 8.16 -6.79
C SER A 182 11.07 7.11 -5.72
N GLY A 183 12.20 6.43 -5.86
CA GLY A 183 12.70 5.48 -4.88
C GLY A 183 13.16 6.16 -3.61
N ILE A 184 13.98 7.22 -3.74
CA ILE A 184 14.48 7.96 -2.57
C ILE A 184 13.33 8.61 -1.79
N THR A 185 12.35 9.19 -2.47
CA THR A 185 11.18 9.78 -1.82
C THR A 185 10.43 8.76 -0.96
N ARG A 186 10.20 7.54 -1.47
CA ARG A 186 9.55 6.46 -0.71
C ARG A 186 10.35 6.05 0.53
N ILE A 187 11.67 6.03 0.42
CA ILE A 187 12.53 5.72 1.57
C ILE A 187 12.47 6.82 2.61
N LEU A 188 12.55 8.08 2.19
CA LEU A 188 12.45 9.24 3.09
C LEU A 188 11.12 9.27 3.84
N GLU A 189 10.00 9.02 3.16
CA GLU A 189 8.69 8.90 3.82
C GLU A 189 8.64 7.72 4.81
N ARG A 190 9.31 6.62 4.51
CA ARG A 190 9.42 5.48 5.42
C ARG A 190 10.27 5.82 6.64
N LEU A 191 11.41 6.48 6.46
CA LEU A 191 12.25 6.98 7.56
C LEU A 191 11.50 7.97 8.45
N LYS A 192 10.68 8.85 7.85
CA LYS A 192 9.79 9.75 8.58
C LYS A 192 8.77 8.99 9.43
N LYS A 193 8.15 7.95 8.88
CA LYS A 193 7.22 7.07 9.62
C LYS A 193 7.89 6.45 10.86
N TYR A 194 9.16 6.07 10.76
CA TYR A 194 9.94 5.54 11.89
C TYR A 194 10.55 6.62 12.80
N LYS A 195 10.23 7.89 12.52
CA LYS A 195 10.76 9.05 13.26
C LYS A 195 12.30 9.15 13.20
N LEU A 196 12.89 8.72 12.10
CA LEU A 196 14.33 8.80 11.83
C LEU A 196 14.68 10.04 10.99
N ALA A 197 13.76 10.48 10.15
CA ALA A 197 13.86 11.71 9.36
C ALA A 197 12.58 12.53 9.49
N GLU A 198 12.67 13.81 9.19
CA GLU A 198 11.54 14.73 9.09
C GLU A 198 11.72 15.69 7.91
N HIS A 199 10.62 16.21 7.41
CA HIS A 199 10.64 17.22 6.37
C HIS A 199 10.17 18.54 6.95
N THR A 200 10.99 19.59 6.84
CA THR A 200 10.67 20.94 7.26
C THR A 200 10.58 21.86 6.04
N ASP A 201 9.79 22.92 6.13
CA ASP A 201 9.65 23.91 5.04
C ASP A 201 10.94 24.70 4.80
N ARG A 202 11.79 24.83 5.84
CA ARG A 202 13.03 25.61 5.80
C ARG A 202 14.22 24.80 5.30
N ASP A 203 14.41 23.62 5.85
CA ASP A 203 15.65 22.85 5.67
C ASP A 203 15.44 21.57 4.79
N GLY A 204 14.21 21.35 4.33
CA GLY A 204 13.87 20.13 3.58
C GLY A 204 13.91 18.88 4.45
N TRP A 205 14.50 17.81 3.96
CA TRP A 205 14.67 16.57 4.70
C TRP A 205 15.87 16.60 5.61
N ILE A 206 15.63 16.39 6.90
CA ILE A 206 16.67 16.33 7.94
C ILE A 206 16.51 15.10 8.81
N LEU A 207 17.61 14.66 9.41
CA LEU A 207 17.56 13.57 10.39
C LEU A 207 17.14 14.09 11.78
N THR A 208 16.24 13.37 12.41
CA THR A 208 15.91 13.57 13.84
C THR A 208 17.09 13.19 14.74
N ALA A 209 17.02 13.52 16.03
CA ALA A 209 18.03 13.08 17.00
C ALA A 209 18.19 11.54 17.00
N LYS A 210 17.07 10.81 16.96
CA LYS A 210 17.04 9.34 16.84
C LYS A 210 17.69 8.86 15.55
N GLY A 211 17.36 9.49 14.41
CA GLY A 211 17.95 9.11 13.13
C GLY A 211 19.46 9.34 13.06
N LYS A 212 19.96 10.40 13.68
CA LYS A 212 21.40 10.66 13.79
C LYS A 212 22.12 9.60 14.65
N GLU A 213 21.48 9.14 15.71
CA GLU A 213 22.03 8.11 16.56
C GLU A 213 22.09 6.74 15.83
N GLU A 214 20.98 6.33 15.22
CA GLU A 214 20.96 5.08 14.44
C GLU A 214 21.92 5.11 13.23
N ALA A 215 22.10 6.27 12.59
CA ALA A 215 23.02 6.39 11.46
C ALA A 215 24.50 6.19 11.84
N LYS A 216 24.90 6.50 13.07
CA LYS A 216 26.27 6.30 13.54
C LYS A 216 26.64 4.82 13.66
N ASP A 217 25.66 3.96 13.91
CA ASP A 217 25.86 2.51 14.08
C ASP A 217 25.90 1.75 12.73
N ILE A 218 25.59 2.45 11.62
CA ILE A 218 25.64 1.89 10.27
C ILE A 218 27.09 1.98 9.76
N ARG A 219 27.74 0.84 9.60
CA ARG A 219 29.10 0.68 9.05
C ARG A 219 29.09 0.09 7.64
#